data_897b39d116276a71aab5755fbf3a0c9b
#
_entry.id   897b39d116276a71aab5755fbf3a0c9b
#
_cell.length_a   1.000
_cell.length_b   1.000
_cell.length_c   1.000
_cell.angle_alpha   90.00
_cell.angle_beta   90.00
_cell.angle_gamma   90.00
#
_symmetry.space_group_name_H-M   'P 1'
#
loop_
_entity.id
_entity.type
_entity.pdbx_description
1 polymer ?
#
loop_
_entity_poly.entity_id
_entity_poly.type
_entity_poly.pdbx_seq_one_letter_code
_entity_poly.pdbx_strand_id
1 'polypeptide(L)'
;MKAKKSIAAGLALGLAVAAAPAQTQLFSGLVGPGSVGSVKAGGALQVPFIIWGGDMATFYANGGLKTKAGTIFQKQGLNLNLTPGDDFIQQVRDYRSGKSPFLRGTFRMIGQASEVIGSDPRTKGVVILQMTWSAGDHMIAREGVKRVTDLKGKTVAVQQGGPHIGMLDDVLKTAQLGWDDITVKFYDELTGPGSPPQAFRDDPSISACFAVTPDMFGLCTDLNSVGTGAEGTVKGAHVLVSTAELSRSIADVYVCRKDFYDANRPLVRKFVAGYLKAAEELVDKRAAHDAGTTDQGYINLLNQTVKIYTEEVIPNADEAHGLLLDCTFAGYPGNVSFFEKQGNLHGFEAFQTAALEL
;
A
#
# COMPACT_ATOMS: atom_id res chain seq x y z
N MET A 1 11.61 -42.80 -63.14
CA MET A 1 11.34 -41.35 -62.90
C MET A 1 11.36 -41.07 -61.41
N LYS A 2 12.41 -40.43 -60.89
CA LYS A 2 12.56 -40.06 -59.45
C LYS A 2 12.31 -38.57 -59.31
N ALA A 3 11.24 -38.22 -58.63
CA ALA A 3 10.92 -36.82 -58.29
C ALA A 3 11.81 -36.31 -57.14
N LYS A 4 12.55 -35.26 -57.42
CA LYS A 4 13.33 -34.52 -56.39
C LYS A 4 12.36 -33.56 -55.67
N LYS A 5 12.23 -33.72 -54.36
CA LYS A 5 11.59 -32.74 -53.48
C LYS A 5 12.64 -31.68 -53.07
N SER A 6 12.41 -30.43 -53.48
CA SER A 6 13.16 -29.28 -53.01
C SER A 6 12.60 -28.83 -51.64
N ILE A 7 13.45 -28.78 -50.64
CA ILE A 7 13.14 -28.20 -49.33
C ILE A 7 13.55 -26.71 -49.38
N ALA A 8 12.57 -25.83 -49.36
CA ALA A 8 12.79 -24.39 -49.18
C ALA A 8 12.95 -24.11 -47.67
N ALA A 9 14.14 -23.70 -47.25
CA ALA A 9 14.38 -23.22 -45.91
C ALA A 9 13.92 -21.76 -45.84
N GLY A 10 12.79 -21.54 -45.16
CA GLY A 10 12.34 -20.16 -44.82
C GLY A 10 13.15 -19.61 -43.62
N LEU A 11 13.94 -18.59 -43.85
CA LEU A 11 14.55 -17.80 -42.82
C LEU A 11 13.45 -16.92 -42.19
N ALA A 12 13.02 -17.25 -40.96
CA ALA A 12 12.20 -16.38 -40.16
C ALA A 12 13.13 -15.33 -39.51
N LEU A 13 13.12 -14.11 -40.06
CA LEU A 13 13.70 -12.94 -39.36
C LEU A 13 12.80 -12.62 -38.17
N GLY A 14 13.23 -12.99 -36.97
CA GLY A 14 12.63 -12.51 -35.74
C GLY A 14 12.97 -11.03 -35.55
N LEU A 15 12.01 -10.15 -35.79
CA LEU A 15 12.10 -8.76 -35.33
C LEU A 15 12.07 -8.79 -33.80
N ALA A 16 13.23 -8.61 -33.18
CA ALA A 16 13.31 -8.25 -31.77
C ALA A 16 12.72 -6.84 -31.64
N VAL A 17 11.48 -6.76 -31.20
CA VAL A 17 10.92 -5.48 -30.74
C VAL A 17 11.70 -5.13 -29.47
N ALA A 18 12.65 -4.20 -29.58
CA ALA A 18 13.27 -3.58 -28.44
C ALA A 18 12.14 -2.89 -27.66
N ALA A 19 11.84 -3.36 -26.46
CA ALA A 19 10.95 -2.66 -25.56
C ALA A 19 11.57 -1.29 -25.31
N ALA A 20 10.87 -0.23 -25.72
CA ALA A 20 11.24 1.12 -25.34
C ALA A 20 11.29 1.19 -23.81
N PRO A 21 12.26 1.93 -23.22
CA PRO A 21 12.27 2.14 -21.78
C PRO A 21 10.90 2.72 -21.40
N ALA A 22 10.27 2.14 -20.36
CA ALA A 22 9.02 2.66 -19.84
C ALA A 22 9.27 4.10 -19.42
N GLN A 23 8.73 5.06 -20.19
CA GLN A 23 8.77 6.46 -19.80
C GLN A 23 8.00 6.56 -18.48
N THR A 24 8.63 7.10 -17.45
CA THR A 24 7.97 7.47 -16.21
C THR A 24 6.80 8.39 -16.54
N GLN A 25 5.60 7.87 -16.50
CA GLN A 25 4.40 8.66 -16.74
C GLN A 25 4.10 9.43 -15.45
N LEU A 26 3.94 10.75 -15.55
CA LEU A 26 3.50 11.57 -14.43
C LEU A 26 2.20 11.02 -13.84
N PHE A 27 2.05 11.07 -12.53
CA PHE A 27 0.85 10.56 -11.84
C PHE A 27 -0.44 11.21 -12.36
N SER A 28 -0.38 12.49 -12.77
CA SER A 28 -1.47 13.18 -13.44
C SER A 28 -1.92 12.50 -14.74
N GLY A 29 -0.99 11.94 -15.49
CA GLY A 29 -1.28 11.15 -16.70
C GLY A 29 -2.01 9.84 -16.38
N LEU A 30 -1.65 9.18 -15.29
CA LEU A 30 -2.30 7.94 -14.80
C LEU A 30 -3.75 8.21 -14.35
N VAL A 31 -3.96 9.29 -13.60
CA VAL A 31 -5.30 9.69 -13.15
C VAL A 31 -6.17 10.11 -14.34
N GLY A 32 -5.56 10.76 -15.33
CA GLY A 32 -6.24 11.26 -16.52
C GLY A 32 -7.13 12.47 -16.26
N PRO A 33 -7.83 12.94 -17.31
CA PRO A 33 -8.74 14.07 -17.19
C PRO A 33 -9.96 13.73 -16.35
N GLY A 34 -10.44 14.69 -15.56
CA GLY A 34 -11.64 14.53 -14.74
C GLY A 34 -12.06 15.85 -14.11
N SER A 35 -13.36 16.07 -13.98
CA SER A 35 -13.91 17.26 -13.31
C SER A 35 -13.85 17.12 -11.80
N VAL A 36 -13.62 18.24 -11.12
CA VAL A 36 -13.76 18.33 -9.67
C VAL A 36 -15.23 18.52 -9.33
N GLY A 37 -15.83 17.48 -8.71
CA GLY A 37 -17.20 17.49 -8.22
C GLY A 37 -17.28 17.92 -6.75
N SER A 38 -18.50 18.18 -6.28
CA SER A 38 -18.78 18.41 -4.85
C SER A 38 -19.04 17.09 -4.14
N VAL A 39 -18.60 16.97 -2.89
CA VAL A 39 -18.99 15.85 -2.03
C VAL A 39 -20.50 15.94 -1.78
N LYS A 40 -21.23 14.84 -2.03
CA LYS A 40 -22.68 14.82 -1.82
C LYS A 40 -22.99 14.92 -0.34
N ALA A 41 -23.81 15.90 0.02
CA ALA A 41 -24.40 16.01 1.35
C ALA A 41 -25.54 14.99 1.50
N GLY A 42 -25.54 14.28 2.64
CA GLY A 42 -26.57 13.30 2.98
C GLY A 42 -26.24 11.86 2.53
N GLY A 43 -26.68 10.89 3.34
CA GLY A 43 -26.37 9.48 3.15
C GLY A 43 -25.10 9.03 3.85
N ALA A 44 -24.64 7.80 3.54
CA ALA A 44 -23.40 7.26 4.04
C ALA A 44 -22.22 7.87 3.29
N LEU A 45 -21.22 8.37 4.03
CA LEU A 45 -19.96 8.83 3.45
C LEU A 45 -19.12 7.64 2.99
N GLN A 46 -18.58 7.73 1.79
CA GLN A 46 -17.63 6.74 1.32
C GLN A 46 -16.24 7.01 1.92
N VAL A 47 -15.65 5.97 2.49
CA VAL A 47 -14.32 5.97 3.11
C VAL A 47 -13.52 4.84 2.49
N PRO A 48 -12.43 5.13 1.79
CA PRO A 48 -11.60 4.07 1.23
C PRO A 48 -10.84 3.35 2.34
N PHE A 49 -10.58 2.06 2.13
CA PHE A 49 -9.64 1.24 2.88
C PHE A 49 -8.72 0.50 1.90
N ILE A 50 -7.56 0.08 2.35
CA ILE A 50 -6.66 -0.80 1.58
C ILE A 50 -6.46 -2.12 2.32
N ILE A 51 -5.92 -3.12 1.64
CA ILE A 51 -5.59 -4.41 2.23
C ILE A 51 -4.38 -4.24 3.15
N TRP A 52 -4.67 -3.84 4.38
CA TRP A 52 -3.67 -3.56 5.41
C TRP A 52 -4.23 -3.75 6.83
N GLY A 53 -3.39 -4.22 7.77
CA GLY A 53 -3.81 -4.45 9.15
C GLY A 53 -4.33 -3.20 9.87
N GLY A 54 -3.80 -2.02 9.53
CA GLY A 54 -4.25 -0.75 10.10
C GLY A 54 -5.71 -0.41 9.79
N ASP A 55 -6.25 -0.90 8.67
CA ASP A 55 -7.64 -0.69 8.26
C ASP A 55 -8.63 -1.55 9.05
N MET A 56 -8.15 -2.62 9.72
CA MET A 56 -8.98 -3.43 10.61
C MET A 56 -9.54 -2.64 11.79
N ALA A 57 -8.84 -1.60 12.27
CA ALA A 57 -9.38 -0.67 13.26
C ALA A 57 -10.59 0.11 12.71
N THR A 58 -10.59 0.46 11.43
CA THR A 58 -11.73 1.08 10.76
C THR A 58 -12.92 0.12 10.65
N PHE A 59 -12.67 -1.17 10.31
CA PHE A 59 -13.72 -2.20 10.30
C PHE A 59 -14.30 -2.44 11.69
N TYR A 60 -13.46 -2.50 12.71
CA TYR A 60 -13.88 -2.66 14.10
C TYR A 60 -14.75 -1.48 14.55
N ALA A 61 -14.32 -0.24 14.29
CA ALA A 61 -15.08 0.97 14.62
C ALA A 61 -16.44 1.05 13.91
N ASN A 62 -16.53 0.49 12.69
CA ASN A 62 -17.71 0.56 11.83
C ASN A 62 -18.62 -0.67 11.95
N GLY A 63 -18.12 -1.79 12.44
CA GLY A 63 -18.81 -3.08 12.47
C GLY A 63 -18.80 -3.80 11.11
N GLY A 64 -17.86 -3.48 10.23
CA GLY A 64 -17.70 -3.99 8.88
C GLY A 64 -17.79 -2.89 7.83
N LEU A 65 -18.19 -3.23 6.60
CA LEU A 65 -18.21 -2.28 5.47
C LEU A 65 -19.26 -1.15 5.61
N LYS A 66 -20.34 -1.38 6.35
CA LYS A 66 -21.38 -0.38 6.62
C LYS A 66 -21.50 -0.18 8.13
N THR A 67 -21.72 1.06 8.55
CA THR A 67 -21.91 1.39 9.96
C THR A 67 -23.06 0.59 10.57
N LYS A 68 -22.76 -0.22 11.58
CA LYS A 68 -23.75 -1.01 12.32
C LYS A 68 -24.14 -0.35 13.64
N ALA A 69 -25.35 -0.64 14.09
CA ALA A 69 -25.85 -0.18 15.39
C ALA A 69 -24.94 -0.67 16.54
N GLY A 70 -24.72 0.20 17.52
CA GLY A 70 -23.90 -0.09 18.70
C GLY A 70 -22.39 0.03 18.51
N THR A 71 -21.91 0.28 17.30
CA THR A 71 -20.48 0.45 16.99
C THR A 71 -19.94 1.82 17.39
N ILE A 72 -18.61 1.95 17.44
CA ILE A 72 -17.94 3.22 17.83
C ILE A 72 -18.40 4.37 16.92
N PHE A 73 -18.35 4.18 15.61
CA PHE A 73 -18.75 5.23 14.65
C PHE A 73 -20.24 5.56 14.75
N GLN A 74 -21.11 4.57 14.90
CA GLN A 74 -22.55 4.83 15.04
C GLN A 74 -22.87 5.62 16.31
N LYS A 75 -22.24 5.29 17.44
CA LYS A 75 -22.41 6.04 18.71
C LYS A 75 -21.96 7.49 18.60
N GLN A 76 -21.06 7.80 17.69
CA GLN A 76 -20.61 9.17 17.38
C GLN A 76 -21.50 9.87 16.32
N GLY A 77 -22.52 9.19 15.81
CA GLY A 77 -23.42 9.71 14.79
C GLY A 77 -22.83 9.71 13.39
N LEU A 78 -21.82 8.87 13.13
CA LEU A 78 -21.27 8.66 11.80
C LEU A 78 -22.07 7.58 11.06
N ASN A 79 -22.24 7.78 9.76
CA ASN A 79 -22.80 6.80 8.82
C ASN A 79 -21.81 6.66 7.66
N LEU A 80 -21.08 5.56 7.62
CA LEU A 80 -19.98 5.34 6.69
C LEU A 80 -20.22 4.08 5.84
N ASN A 81 -19.76 4.14 4.61
CA ASN A 81 -19.67 3.01 3.70
C ASN A 81 -18.20 2.86 3.32
N LEU A 82 -17.55 1.81 3.83
CA LEU A 82 -16.16 1.53 3.55
C LEU A 82 -16.05 0.86 2.18
N THR A 83 -15.14 1.35 1.34
CA THR A 83 -14.95 0.90 -0.05
C THR A 83 -13.51 0.51 -0.31
N PRO A 84 -13.24 -0.58 -1.07
CA PRO A 84 -11.88 -0.93 -1.48
C PRO A 84 -11.19 0.22 -2.20
N GLY A 85 -9.93 0.45 -1.88
CA GLY A 85 -9.13 1.55 -2.39
C GLY A 85 -7.70 1.15 -2.77
N ASP A 86 -7.43 -0.14 -2.99
CA ASP A 86 -6.10 -0.64 -3.37
C ASP A 86 -5.67 -0.11 -4.75
N ASP A 87 -6.61 0.16 -5.66
CA ASP A 87 -6.37 1.00 -6.84
C ASP A 87 -6.34 2.48 -6.40
N PHE A 88 -5.16 2.96 -6.04
CA PHE A 88 -4.97 4.33 -5.58
C PHE A 88 -5.26 5.37 -6.65
N ILE A 89 -5.05 5.05 -7.92
CA ILE A 89 -5.38 5.95 -9.04
C ILE A 89 -6.89 6.16 -9.10
N GLN A 90 -7.69 5.09 -8.96
CA GLN A 90 -9.14 5.18 -8.89
C GLN A 90 -9.61 5.90 -7.62
N GLN A 91 -8.94 5.69 -6.47
CA GLN A 91 -9.21 6.48 -5.26
C GLN A 91 -9.08 7.98 -5.50
N VAL A 92 -8.02 8.42 -6.19
CA VAL A 92 -7.80 9.84 -6.52
C VAL A 92 -8.87 10.37 -7.47
N ARG A 93 -9.35 9.57 -8.43
CA ARG A 93 -10.49 9.92 -9.29
C ARG A 93 -11.78 10.10 -8.48
N ASP A 94 -12.07 9.16 -7.58
CA ASP A 94 -13.25 9.20 -6.68
C ASP A 94 -13.20 10.39 -5.72
N TYR A 95 -12.03 10.72 -5.22
CA TYR A 95 -11.78 11.89 -4.37
C TYR A 95 -12.01 13.20 -5.15
N ARG A 96 -11.44 13.35 -6.34
CA ARG A 96 -11.64 14.54 -7.17
C ARG A 96 -13.10 14.73 -7.57
N SER A 97 -13.78 13.68 -7.97
CA SER A 97 -15.19 13.73 -8.38
C SER A 97 -16.16 14.01 -7.21
N GLY A 98 -15.70 13.96 -5.97
CA GLY A 98 -16.53 14.14 -4.77
C GLY A 98 -17.31 12.90 -4.36
N LYS A 99 -17.01 11.73 -4.93
CA LYS A 99 -17.60 10.45 -4.52
C LYS A 99 -17.14 10.06 -3.12
N SER A 100 -15.85 10.29 -2.80
CA SER A 100 -15.28 10.16 -1.45
C SER A 100 -14.65 11.48 -1.00
N PRO A 101 -14.89 11.95 0.24
CA PRO A 101 -14.14 13.07 0.80
C PRO A 101 -12.75 12.67 1.34
N PHE A 102 -12.40 11.39 1.31
CA PHE A 102 -11.19 10.86 1.91
C PHE A 102 -10.31 10.14 0.88
N LEU A 103 -8.99 10.18 1.13
CA LEU A 103 -7.99 9.27 0.57
C LEU A 103 -7.38 8.45 1.70
N ARG A 104 -7.03 7.21 1.40
CA ARG A 104 -6.30 6.27 2.24
C ARG A 104 -5.07 5.77 1.49
N GLY A 105 -3.92 5.88 2.08
CA GLY A 105 -2.68 5.38 1.48
C GLY A 105 -1.49 5.63 2.41
N THR A 106 -0.29 5.32 1.93
CA THR A 106 0.92 5.78 2.61
C THR A 106 1.12 7.28 2.35
N PHE A 107 1.88 7.95 3.21
CA PHE A 107 2.13 9.39 3.03
C PHE A 107 2.79 9.68 1.67
N ARG A 108 3.68 8.80 1.20
CA ARG A 108 4.36 8.93 -0.09
C ARG A 108 3.42 8.68 -1.28
N MET A 109 2.42 7.80 -1.16
CA MET A 109 1.33 7.69 -2.16
C MET A 109 0.55 9.00 -2.29
N ILE A 110 0.22 9.63 -1.16
CA ILE A 110 -0.44 10.94 -1.17
C ILE A 110 0.46 12.00 -1.83
N GLY A 111 1.78 11.93 -1.60
CA GLY A 111 2.77 12.79 -2.25
C GLY A 111 2.73 12.68 -3.78
N GLN A 112 2.70 11.46 -4.33
CA GLN A 112 2.57 11.22 -5.77
C GLN A 112 1.31 11.88 -6.35
N ALA A 113 0.20 11.89 -5.60
CA ALA A 113 -1.04 12.51 -6.02
C ALA A 113 -1.09 14.03 -5.80
N SER A 114 -0.10 14.64 -5.15
CA SER A 114 -0.14 16.03 -4.66
C SER A 114 -0.39 17.05 -5.76
N GLU A 115 0.22 16.88 -6.93
CA GLU A 115 0.00 17.74 -8.11
C GLU A 115 -1.47 17.69 -8.53
N VAL A 116 -2.02 16.49 -8.66
CA VAL A 116 -3.39 16.27 -9.15
C VAL A 116 -4.43 16.80 -8.18
N ILE A 117 -4.31 16.44 -6.88
CA ILE A 117 -5.26 16.88 -5.85
C ILE A 117 -5.06 18.36 -5.47
N GLY A 118 -3.85 18.89 -5.66
CA GLY A 118 -3.52 20.29 -5.41
C GLY A 118 -3.95 21.24 -6.50
N SER A 119 -4.29 20.74 -7.70
CA SER A 119 -4.67 21.56 -8.87
C SER A 119 -5.95 22.37 -8.67
N ASP A 120 -6.83 21.98 -7.77
CA ASP A 120 -8.05 22.70 -7.38
C ASP A 120 -8.03 22.97 -5.86
N PRO A 121 -8.28 24.20 -5.39
CA PRO A 121 -8.26 24.50 -3.95
C PRO A 121 -9.24 23.68 -3.12
N ARG A 122 -10.33 23.14 -3.70
CA ARG A 122 -11.30 22.29 -3.04
C ARG A 122 -10.75 20.91 -2.73
N THR A 123 -9.89 20.37 -3.59
CA THR A 123 -9.35 19.01 -3.48
C THR A 123 -7.98 18.93 -2.81
N LYS A 124 -7.41 20.06 -2.38
CA LYS A 124 -6.17 20.02 -1.57
C LYS A 124 -6.32 19.04 -0.41
N GLY A 125 -5.30 18.22 -0.20
CA GLY A 125 -5.30 17.22 0.87
C GLY A 125 -5.00 17.86 2.23
N VAL A 126 -5.79 17.48 3.23
CA VAL A 126 -5.51 17.74 4.65
C VAL A 126 -5.26 16.39 5.31
N VAL A 127 -4.04 16.08 5.69
CA VAL A 127 -3.73 14.85 6.44
C VAL A 127 -4.36 14.98 7.82
N ILE A 128 -5.27 14.08 8.16
CA ILE A 128 -6.10 14.15 9.37
C ILE A 128 -5.73 13.10 10.41
N LEU A 129 -5.01 12.06 10.01
CA LEU A 129 -4.67 10.93 10.87
C LEU A 129 -3.47 10.19 10.32
N GLN A 130 -2.48 9.94 11.17
CA GLN A 130 -1.46 8.92 10.96
C GLN A 130 -1.94 7.65 11.68
N MET A 131 -2.14 6.58 10.90
CA MET A 131 -2.77 5.34 11.37
C MET A 131 -1.75 4.41 12.00
N THR A 132 -0.83 3.96 11.16
CA THR A 132 0.18 2.95 11.49
C THR A 132 1.52 3.29 10.87
N TRP A 133 2.55 2.64 11.40
CA TRP A 133 3.83 2.43 10.74
C TRP A 133 3.84 1.00 10.21
N SER A 134 4.31 0.80 8.99
CA SER A 134 4.43 -0.53 8.41
C SER A 134 5.74 -1.21 8.80
N ALA A 135 5.65 -2.50 9.12
CA ALA A 135 6.77 -3.43 9.26
C ALA A 135 6.71 -4.60 8.25
N GLY A 136 5.69 -4.59 7.38
CA GLY A 136 5.39 -5.69 6.46
C GLY A 136 5.71 -5.41 4.98
N ASP A 137 6.61 -4.46 4.68
CA ASP A 137 7.03 -4.15 3.32
C ASP A 137 8.48 -4.56 3.10
N HIS A 138 8.75 -5.28 2.02
CA HIS A 138 10.03 -5.89 1.77
C HIS A 138 10.48 -5.69 0.32
N MET A 139 11.78 -5.43 0.13
CA MET A 139 12.44 -5.59 -1.16
C MET A 139 13.09 -6.95 -1.20
N ILE A 140 12.66 -7.80 -2.12
CA ILE A 140 13.20 -9.14 -2.35
C ILE A 140 14.15 -9.09 -3.54
N ALA A 141 15.30 -9.70 -3.42
CA ALA A 141 16.30 -9.70 -4.47
C ALA A 141 16.77 -11.12 -4.82
N ARG A 142 17.25 -11.32 -6.05
CA ARG A 142 17.90 -12.55 -6.47
C ARG A 142 19.35 -12.60 -5.94
N GLU A 143 19.93 -13.79 -5.91
CA GLU A 143 21.28 -14.09 -5.39
C GLU A 143 22.36 -13.12 -5.89
N GLY A 144 22.22 -12.57 -7.10
CA GLY A 144 23.18 -11.63 -7.70
C GLY A 144 23.13 -10.19 -7.16
N VAL A 145 22.18 -9.87 -6.27
CA VAL A 145 22.01 -8.54 -5.65
C VAL A 145 22.06 -8.72 -4.14
N LYS A 146 23.21 -8.42 -3.54
CA LYS A 146 23.44 -8.64 -2.10
C LYS A 146 23.41 -7.35 -1.28
N ARG A 147 23.50 -6.21 -1.93
CA ARG A 147 23.46 -4.87 -1.33
C ARG A 147 22.66 -3.95 -2.22
N VAL A 148 22.10 -2.91 -1.65
CA VAL A 148 21.33 -1.90 -2.39
C VAL A 148 22.14 -1.25 -3.53
N THR A 149 23.46 -1.13 -3.39
CA THR A 149 24.36 -0.62 -4.43
C THR A 149 24.46 -1.55 -5.64
N ASP A 150 24.16 -2.83 -5.49
CA ASP A 150 24.20 -3.82 -6.58
C ASP A 150 22.96 -3.70 -7.50
N LEU A 151 21.99 -2.84 -7.15
CA LEU A 151 20.82 -2.52 -7.98
C LEU A 151 21.18 -1.73 -9.24
N LYS A 152 22.35 -1.10 -9.29
CA LYS A 152 22.78 -0.34 -10.48
C LYS A 152 22.76 -1.21 -11.75
N GLY A 153 22.03 -0.74 -12.76
CA GLY A 153 21.82 -1.44 -14.03
C GLY A 153 20.88 -2.65 -13.94
N LYS A 154 20.15 -2.82 -12.82
CA LYS A 154 19.22 -3.95 -12.60
C LYS A 154 17.79 -3.56 -12.89
N THR A 155 16.95 -4.59 -13.09
CA THR A 155 15.51 -4.43 -13.25
C THR A 155 14.83 -4.65 -11.90
N VAL A 156 14.00 -3.69 -11.48
CA VAL A 156 13.21 -3.71 -10.24
C VAL A 156 11.72 -3.67 -10.60
N ALA A 157 10.94 -4.59 -10.04
CA ALA A 157 9.49 -4.61 -10.18
C ALA A 157 8.81 -3.95 -8.99
N VAL A 158 7.83 -3.07 -9.26
CA VAL A 158 7.08 -2.32 -8.25
C VAL A 158 5.65 -2.06 -8.72
N GLN A 159 4.70 -1.94 -7.78
CA GLN A 159 3.33 -1.53 -8.12
C GLN A 159 3.31 -0.04 -8.53
N GLN A 160 2.61 0.25 -9.62
CA GLN A 160 2.43 1.62 -10.10
C GLN A 160 1.53 2.43 -9.16
N GLY A 161 2.03 3.58 -8.70
CA GLY A 161 1.30 4.41 -7.74
C GLY A 161 1.14 3.81 -6.35
N GLY A 162 1.77 2.66 -6.09
CA GLY A 162 1.63 1.90 -4.85
C GLY A 162 2.52 2.36 -3.70
N PRO A 163 2.46 1.65 -2.57
CA PRO A 163 3.14 2.03 -1.32
C PRO A 163 4.66 1.99 -1.43
N HIS A 164 5.20 1.17 -2.32
CA HIS A 164 6.63 0.88 -2.41
C HIS A 164 7.42 1.88 -3.27
N ILE A 165 6.77 2.80 -4.00
CA ILE A 165 7.46 3.83 -4.80
C ILE A 165 8.36 4.69 -3.90
N GLY A 166 7.81 5.17 -2.77
CA GLY A 166 8.59 5.94 -1.80
C GLY A 166 9.73 5.14 -1.16
N MET A 167 9.49 3.85 -0.86
CA MET A 167 10.54 2.98 -0.32
C MET A 167 11.65 2.74 -1.34
N LEU A 168 11.33 2.56 -2.63
CA LEU A 168 12.32 2.43 -3.69
C LEU A 168 13.18 3.71 -3.80
N ASP A 169 12.56 4.88 -3.76
CA ASP A 169 13.26 6.16 -3.77
C ASP A 169 14.26 6.29 -2.60
N ASP A 170 13.82 5.93 -1.39
CA ASP A 170 14.68 5.95 -0.19
C ASP A 170 15.85 4.95 -0.30
N VAL A 171 15.59 3.75 -0.84
CA VAL A 171 16.62 2.72 -1.09
C VAL A 171 17.65 3.23 -2.10
N LEU A 172 17.19 3.81 -3.22
CA LEU A 172 18.10 4.36 -4.24
C LEU A 172 18.94 5.51 -3.69
N LYS A 173 18.33 6.48 -3.00
CA LYS A 173 19.05 7.59 -2.35
C LYS A 173 20.09 7.10 -1.35
N THR A 174 19.76 6.09 -0.55
CA THR A 174 20.70 5.46 0.40
C THR A 174 21.88 4.80 -0.32
N ALA A 175 21.65 4.22 -1.48
CA ALA A 175 22.68 3.62 -2.34
C ALA A 175 23.47 4.67 -3.17
N GLN A 176 23.10 5.95 -3.09
CA GLN A 176 23.60 7.02 -3.97
C GLN A 176 23.31 6.72 -5.45
N LEU A 177 22.15 6.13 -5.73
CA LEU A 177 21.62 5.85 -7.06
C LEU A 177 20.44 6.77 -7.36
N GLY A 178 20.21 7.02 -8.64
CA GLY A 178 18.99 7.65 -9.14
C GLY A 178 18.08 6.66 -9.84
N TRP A 179 16.88 7.11 -10.18
CA TRP A 179 15.92 6.32 -10.96
C TRP A 179 16.45 5.91 -12.33
N ASP A 180 17.33 6.71 -12.93
CA ASP A 180 18.00 6.41 -14.22
C ASP A 180 19.11 5.33 -14.09
N ASP A 181 19.54 5.00 -12.88
CA ASP A 181 20.53 3.95 -12.66
C ASP A 181 19.93 2.53 -12.67
N ILE A 182 18.59 2.41 -12.72
CA ILE A 182 17.87 1.13 -12.72
C ILE A 182 16.83 1.10 -13.86
N THR A 183 16.33 -0.10 -14.16
CA THR A 183 15.15 -0.26 -15.01
C THR A 183 13.97 -0.62 -14.11
N VAL A 184 12.92 0.21 -14.10
CA VAL A 184 11.71 -0.08 -13.32
C VAL A 184 10.67 -0.72 -14.21
N LYS A 185 10.10 -1.84 -13.75
CA LYS A 185 8.88 -2.45 -14.32
C LYS A 185 7.71 -2.19 -13.39
N PHE A 186 6.69 -1.50 -13.91
CA PHE A 186 5.48 -1.18 -13.17
C PHE A 186 4.40 -2.24 -13.39
N TYR A 187 3.65 -2.54 -12.32
CA TYR A 187 2.56 -3.49 -12.28
C TYR A 187 1.32 -2.86 -11.65
N ASP A 188 0.14 -3.26 -12.08
CA ASP A 188 -1.11 -2.64 -11.63
C ASP A 188 -1.54 -3.14 -10.24
N GLU A 189 -1.22 -4.39 -9.90
CA GLU A 189 -1.62 -5.02 -8.64
C GLU A 189 -0.47 -5.04 -7.63
N LEU A 190 -0.80 -4.95 -6.33
CA LEU A 190 0.17 -5.09 -5.24
C LEU A 190 0.50 -6.56 -4.97
N THR A 191 -0.53 -7.42 -4.99
CA THR A 191 -0.50 -8.86 -4.73
C THR A 191 -1.22 -9.61 -5.83
N GLY A 192 -1.08 -10.93 -5.91
CA GLY A 192 -1.79 -11.75 -6.89
C GLY A 192 -1.11 -11.81 -8.26
N PRO A 193 -1.85 -12.25 -9.32
CA PRO A 193 -1.26 -12.60 -10.61
C PRO A 193 -0.60 -11.44 -11.37
N GLY A 194 -1.12 -10.22 -11.23
CA GLY A 194 -0.61 -9.01 -11.88
C GLY A 194 0.40 -8.22 -11.05
N SER A 195 1.02 -8.83 -10.05
CA SER A 195 1.84 -8.17 -9.05
C SER A 195 3.36 -8.29 -9.30
N PRO A 196 4.17 -7.41 -8.67
CA PRO A 196 5.62 -7.52 -8.70
C PRO A 196 6.17 -8.86 -8.18
N PRO A 197 5.66 -9.46 -7.06
CA PRO A 197 6.07 -10.78 -6.60
C PRO A 197 5.84 -11.89 -7.62
N GLN A 198 4.68 -11.91 -8.28
CA GLN A 198 4.39 -12.91 -9.30
C GLN A 198 5.29 -12.73 -10.52
N ALA A 199 5.46 -11.49 -10.99
CA ALA A 199 6.36 -11.20 -12.09
C ALA A 199 7.82 -11.59 -11.78
N PHE A 200 8.27 -11.42 -10.54
CA PHE A 200 9.58 -11.86 -10.09
C PHE A 200 9.73 -13.39 -10.14
N ARG A 201 8.66 -14.17 -9.90
CA ARG A 201 8.67 -15.63 -10.09
C ARG A 201 8.85 -16.00 -11.55
N ASP A 202 8.10 -15.35 -12.43
CA ASP A 202 7.93 -15.76 -13.84
C ASP A 202 9.05 -15.24 -14.73
N ASP A 203 9.65 -14.08 -14.40
CA ASP A 203 10.66 -13.42 -15.23
C ASP A 203 12.02 -13.34 -14.51
N PRO A 204 12.99 -14.23 -14.84
CA PRO A 204 14.31 -14.22 -14.25
C PRO A 204 15.14 -12.96 -14.57
N SER A 205 14.73 -12.11 -15.51
CA SER A 205 15.37 -10.84 -15.80
C SER A 205 15.09 -9.76 -14.74
N ILE A 206 14.03 -9.94 -13.92
CA ILE A 206 13.73 -9.08 -12.78
C ILE A 206 14.68 -9.45 -11.65
N SER A 207 15.54 -8.52 -11.27
CA SER A 207 16.59 -8.71 -10.27
C SER A 207 16.12 -8.49 -8.84
N ALA A 208 15.13 -7.61 -8.66
CA ALA A 208 14.47 -7.35 -7.38
C ALA A 208 12.99 -7.00 -7.58
N CYS A 209 12.17 -7.25 -6.56
CA CYS A 209 10.78 -6.84 -6.53
C CYS A 209 10.41 -6.36 -5.13
N PHE A 210 9.32 -5.60 -5.05
CA PHE A 210 8.69 -5.31 -3.77
C PHE A 210 7.56 -6.28 -3.48
N ALA A 211 7.41 -6.65 -2.21
CA ALA A 211 6.43 -7.59 -1.72
C ALA A 211 5.96 -7.19 -0.32
N VAL A 212 4.72 -7.49 0.00
CA VAL A 212 4.22 -7.50 1.39
C VAL A 212 4.51 -8.85 2.04
N THR A 213 4.41 -8.92 3.39
CA THR A 213 4.82 -10.10 4.17
C THR A 213 4.29 -11.44 3.63
N PRO A 214 3.00 -11.64 3.28
CA PRO A 214 2.54 -12.93 2.74
C PRO A 214 3.25 -13.32 1.44
N ASP A 215 3.46 -12.38 0.53
CA ASP A 215 4.18 -12.64 -0.72
C ASP A 215 5.67 -12.90 -0.48
N MET A 216 6.28 -12.20 0.48
CA MET A 216 7.67 -12.42 0.89
C MET A 216 7.85 -13.85 1.40
N PHE A 217 6.98 -14.34 2.27
CA PHE A 217 7.01 -15.74 2.72
C PHE A 217 6.93 -16.71 1.55
N GLY A 218 6.08 -16.43 0.58
CA GLY A 218 5.98 -17.21 -0.64
C GLY A 218 7.24 -17.18 -1.52
N LEU A 219 8.11 -16.17 -1.41
CA LEU A 219 9.33 -16.04 -2.22
C LEU A 219 10.58 -16.60 -1.52
N CYS A 220 10.73 -16.37 -0.21
CA CYS A 220 11.95 -16.71 0.55
C CYS A 220 11.71 -17.45 1.88
N THR A 221 10.47 -17.77 2.26
CA THR A 221 10.08 -18.49 3.49
C THR A 221 10.02 -17.60 4.74
N ASP A 222 11.02 -16.76 5.01
CA ASP A 222 11.03 -15.80 6.13
C ASP A 222 12.04 -14.67 5.86
N LEU A 223 12.12 -13.69 6.78
CA LEU A 223 12.99 -12.51 6.67
C LEU A 223 14.49 -12.85 6.55
N ASN A 224 14.94 -13.96 7.10
CA ASN A 224 16.34 -14.33 7.19
C ASN A 224 16.70 -15.53 6.31
N SER A 225 15.71 -16.11 5.63
CA SER A 225 15.91 -17.28 4.79
C SER A 225 16.19 -16.93 3.33
N VAL A 226 16.82 -17.87 2.65
CA VAL A 226 17.02 -17.81 1.20
C VAL A 226 16.15 -18.85 0.54
N GLY A 227 15.35 -18.43 -0.44
CA GLY A 227 14.47 -19.30 -1.20
C GLY A 227 15.25 -20.46 -1.84
N THR A 228 14.76 -21.67 -1.66
CA THR A 228 15.41 -22.89 -2.16
C THR A 228 14.97 -23.26 -3.57
N GLY A 229 13.86 -22.71 -4.04
CA GLY A 229 13.16 -23.11 -5.26
C GLY A 229 12.19 -24.28 -5.04
N ALA A 230 12.05 -24.76 -3.79
CA ALA A 230 11.03 -25.70 -3.37
C ALA A 230 9.80 -24.95 -2.81
N GLU A 231 8.67 -25.63 -2.73
CA GLU A 231 7.41 -25.14 -2.11
C GLU A 231 6.95 -23.76 -2.64
N GLY A 232 7.22 -23.49 -3.92
CA GLY A 232 6.86 -22.22 -4.56
C GLY A 232 7.83 -21.06 -4.32
N THR A 233 8.88 -21.23 -3.50
CA THR A 233 9.92 -20.21 -3.32
C THR A 233 10.77 -20.02 -4.57
N VAL A 234 11.42 -18.86 -4.69
CA VAL A 234 12.34 -18.58 -5.79
C VAL A 234 13.78 -18.86 -5.34
N LYS A 235 14.48 -19.75 -6.05
CA LYS A 235 15.85 -20.13 -5.71
C LYS A 235 16.77 -18.90 -5.65
N GLY A 236 17.44 -18.72 -4.52
CA GLY A 236 18.36 -17.61 -4.26
C GLY A 236 17.69 -16.29 -3.91
N ALA A 237 16.34 -16.25 -3.88
CA ALA A 237 15.61 -15.06 -3.42
C ALA A 237 15.83 -14.84 -1.93
N HIS A 238 16.05 -13.60 -1.53
CA HIS A 238 16.25 -13.20 -0.14
C HIS A 238 15.75 -11.77 0.08
N VAL A 239 15.45 -11.43 1.32
CA VAL A 239 15.09 -10.06 1.70
C VAL A 239 16.34 -9.19 1.64
N LEU A 240 16.29 -8.14 0.81
CA LEU A 240 17.38 -7.16 0.67
C LEU A 240 17.18 -5.98 1.63
N VAL A 241 15.93 -5.52 1.78
CA VAL A 241 15.52 -4.43 2.66
C VAL A 241 14.14 -4.74 3.22
N SER A 242 13.91 -4.45 4.49
CA SER A 242 12.63 -4.66 5.15
C SER A 242 12.26 -3.50 6.06
N THR A 243 10.99 -3.10 6.07
CA THR A 243 10.47 -2.13 7.05
C THR A 243 10.37 -2.71 8.47
N ALA A 244 10.44 -4.03 8.63
CA ALA A 244 10.61 -4.66 9.95
C ALA A 244 11.91 -4.23 10.63
N GLU A 245 12.96 -3.94 9.84
CA GLU A 245 14.25 -3.45 10.34
C GLU A 245 14.35 -1.91 10.27
N LEU A 246 13.66 -1.29 9.31
CA LEU A 246 13.62 0.16 9.09
C LEU A 246 12.36 0.76 9.71
N SER A 247 12.31 0.82 11.05
CA SER A 247 11.15 1.32 11.75
C SER A 247 10.77 2.76 11.33
N ARG A 248 9.46 3.00 11.14
CA ARG A 248 8.88 4.31 10.79
C ARG A 248 9.29 4.88 9.44
N SER A 249 9.54 4.02 8.44
CA SER A 249 9.79 4.45 7.05
C SER A 249 8.51 4.63 6.24
N ILE A 250 7.47 3.83 6.48
CA ILE A 250 6.18 3.92 5.80
C ILE A 250 5.10 4.34 6.79
N ALA A 251 4.58 5.55 6.63
CA ALA A 251 3.49 6.11 7.42
C ALA A 251 2.16 5.94 6.67
N ASP A 252 1.24 5.21 7.24
CA ASP A 252 -0.14 5.09 6.75
C ASP A 252 -0.99 6.24 7.23
N VAL A 253 -1.76 6.85 6.33
CA VAL A 253 -2.52 8.05 6.64
C VAL A 253 -3.93 8.03 6.05
N TYR A 254 -4.82 8.80 6.69
CA TYR A 254 -6.04 9.32 6.08
C TYR A 254 -5.87 10.80 5.73
N VAL A 255 -6.34 11.15 4.54
CA VAL A 255 -6.38 12.53 4.04
C VAL A 255 -7.82 12.92 3.76
N CYS A 256 -8.18 14.15 4.09
CA CYS A 256 -9.51 14.71 3.84
C CYS A 256 -9.44 15.84 2.81
N ARG A 257 -10.43 15.95 1.94
CA ARG A 257 -10.57 17.09 1.02
C ARG A 257 -10.72 18.38 1.80
N LYS A 258 -10.05 19.43 1.34
CA LYS A 258 -10.02 20.73 2.01
C LYS A 258 -11.41 21.34 2.16
N ASP A 259 -12.22 21.33 1.08
CA ASP A 259 -13.59 21.86 1.11
C ASP A 259 -14.48 21.10 2.11
N PHE A 260 -14.40 19.77 2.12
CA PHE A 260 -15.14 18.93 3.06
C PHE A 260 -14.66 19.12 4.50
N TYR A 261 -13.35 19.16 4.71
CA TYR A 261 -12.74 19.39 6.02
C TYR A 261 -13.20 20.71 6.64
N ASP A 262 -13.15 21.80 5.87
CA ASP A 262 -13.54 23.12 6.36
C ASP A 262 -15.01 23.20 6.73
N ALA A 263 -15.87 22.56 5.95
CA ALA A 263 -17.31 22.54 6.18
C ALA A 263 -17.75 21.53 7.27
N ASN A 264 -16.96 20.48 7.55
CA ASN A 264 -17.38 19.35 8.37
C ASN A 264 -16.37 18.97 9.47
N ARG A 265 -15.58 19.92 10.00
CA ARG A 265 -14.58 19.67 11.05
C ARG A 265 -15.07 18.82 12.23
N PRO A 266 -16.28 19.03 12.77
CA PRO A 266 -16.79 18.20 13.85
C PRO A 266 -16.97 16.73 13.47
N LEU A 267 -17.39 16.45 12.23
CA LEU A 267 -17.53 15.10 11.71
C LEU A 267 -16.15 14.44 11.53
N VAL A 268 -15.19 15.16 10.94
CA VAL A 268 -13.83 14.67 10.77
C VAL A 268 -13.17 14.34 12.12
N ARG A 269 -13.34 15.19 13.12
CA ARG A 269 -12.87 14.92 14.49
C ARG A 269 -13.47 13.65 15.08
N LYS A 270 -14.75 13.40 14.86
CA LYS A 270 -15.43 12.16 15.30
C LYS A 270 -14.87 10.95 14.60
N PHE A 271 -14.58 11.03 13.30
CA PHE A 271 -13.95 9.95 12.54
C PHE A 271 -12.56 9.61 13.12
N VAL A 272 -11.70 10.62 13.30
CA VAL A 272 -10.36 10.46 13.88
C VAL A 272 -10.43 9.87 15.29
N ALA A 273 -11.25 10.45 16.16
CA ALA A 273 -11.41 9.97 17.54
C ALA A 273 -11.96 8.54 17.62
N GLY A 274 -12.87 8.20 16.71
CA GLY A 274 -13.42 6.84 16.63
C GLY A 274 -12.40 5.82 16.16
N TYR A 275 -11.58 6.18 15.17
CA TYR A 275 -10.47 5.34 14.74
C TYR A 275 -9.44 5.12 15.85
N LEU A 276 -8.98 6.20 16.50
CA LEU A 276 -8.00 6.12 17.59
C LEU A 276 -8.48 5.24 18.74
N LYS A 277 -9.76 5.39 19.13
CA LYS A 277 -10.37 4.51 20.14
C LYS A 277 -10.39 3.04 19.69
N ALA A 278 -10.76 2.79 18.45
CA ALA A 278 -10.77 1.43 17.89
C ALA A 278 -9.36 0.82 17.85
N ALA A 279 -8.35 1.60 17.48
CA ALA A 279 -6.96 1.18 17.44
C ALA A 279 -6.45 0.79 18.84
N GLU A 280 -6.76 1.58 19.88
CA GLU A 280 -6.42 1.24 21.27
C GLU A 280 -7.06 -0.07 21.70
N GLU A 281 -8.39 -0.22 21.51
CA GLU A 281 -9.11 -1.45 21.86
C GLU A 281 -8.56 -2.67 21.09
N LEU A 282 -8.16 -2.47 19.83
CA LEU A 282 -7.62 -3.55 18.99
C LEU A 282 -6.21 -3.98 19.42
N VAL A 283 -5.36 -3.06 19.84
CA VAL A 283 -4.04 -3.36 20.40
C VAL A 283 -4.17 -4.21 21.66
N ASP A 284 -5.09 -3.83 22.57
CA ASP A 284 -5.33 -4.60 23.80
C ASP A 284 -5.86 -6.01 23.49
N LYS A 285 -6.80 -6.13 22.56
CA LYS A 285 -7.36 -7.41 22.13
C LYS A 285 -6.31 -8.31 21.48
N ARG A 286 -5.46 -7.74 20.63
CA ARG A 286 -4.32 -8.47 20.03
C ARG A 286 -3.39 -8.99 21.12
N ALA A 287 -2.96 -8.13 22.04
CA ALA A 287 -2.07 -8.53 23.13
C ALA A 287 -2.68 -9.64 24.02
N ALA A 288 -3.99 -9.57 24.30
CA ALA A 288 -4.69 -10.61 25.03
C ALA A 288 -4.74 -11.94 24.26
N HIS A 289 -4.98 -11.88 22.94
CA HIS A 289 -4.96 -13.05 22.07
C HIS A 289 -3.58 -13.71 22.02
N ASP A 290 -2.50 -12.92 21.88
CA ASP A 290 -1.12 -13.38 21.86
C ASP A 290 -0.72 -14.03 23.20
N ALA A 291 -1.32 -13.56 24.30
CA ALA A 291 -1.18 -14.17 25.63
C ALA A 291 -2.09 -15.40 25.85
N GLY A 292 -2.77 -15.88 24.82
CA GLY A 292 -3.63 -17.08 24.86
C GLY A 292 -5.06 -16.83 25.36
N THR A 293 -5.51 -15.57 25.46
CA THR A 293 -6.88 -15.25 25.85
C THR A 293 -7.80 -15.27 24.62
N THR A 294 -8.89 -16.02 24.69
CA THR A 294 -9.91 -16.01 23.64
C THR A 294 -10.90 -14.88 23.84
N ASP A 295 -10.84 -13.88 22.95
CA ASP A 295 -11.85 -12.80 22.83
C ASP A 295 -12.68 -13.05 21.56
N GLN A 296 -13.98 -13.38 21.73
CA GLN A 296 -14.85 -13.69 20.60
C GLN A 296 -15.03 -12.47 19.66
N GLY A 297 -14.99 -11.25 20.18
CA GLY A 297 -15.06 -10.03 19.37
C GLY A 297 -13.84 -9.87 18.46
N TYR A 298 -12.66 -10.23 18.96
CA TYR A 298 -11.43 -10.25 18.18
C TYR A 298 -11.46 -11.31 17.08
N ILE A 299 -11.81 -12.56 17.43
CA ILE A 299 -11.95 -13.65 16.44
C ILE A 299 -12.98 -13.30 15.36
N ASN A 300 -14.10 -12.69 15.75
CA ASN A 300 -15.11 -12.24 14.80
C ASN A 300 -14.57 -11.16 13.84
N LEU A 301 -13.72 -10.25 14.34
CA LEU A 301 -13.05 -9.24 13.50
C LEU A 301 -12.10 -9.89 12.50
N LEU A 302 -11.25 -10.83 12.94
CA LEU A 302 -10.34 -11.56 12.04
C LEU A 302 -11.11 -12.27 10.93
N ASN A 303 -12.15 -13.04 11.27
CA ASN A 303 -13.00 -13.71 10.28
C ASN A 303 -13.77 -12.73 9.37
N GLN A 304 -14.14 -11.56 9.89
CA GLN A 304 -14.76 -10.52 9.07
C GLN A 304 -13.74 -9.92 8.10
N THR A 305 -12.50 -9.73 8.52
CA THR A 305 -11.41 -9.21 7.68
C THR A 305 -11.13 -10.16 6.52
N VAL A 306 -11.05 -11.47 6.76
CA VAL A 306 -10.92 -12.48 5.71
C VAL A 306 -12.02 -12.32 4.65
N LYS A 307 -13.28 -12.13 5.07
CA LYS A 307 -14.40 -11.94 4.13
C LYS A 307 -14.34 -10.60 3.37
N ILE A 308 -13.79 -9.55 3.98
CA ILE A 308 -13.66 -8.22 3.37
C ILE A 308 -12.53 -8.21 2.35
N TYR A 309 -11.38 -8.80 2.68
CA TYR A 309 -10.20 -8.85 1.83
C TYR A 309 -10.21 -10.01 0.82
N THR A 310 -11.16 -10.93 0.97
CA THR A 310 -11.34 -12.21 0.27
C THR A 310 -10.32 -13.27 0.65
N GLU A 311 -10.77 -14.54 0.61
CA GLU A 311 -9.94 -15.70 0.96
C GLU A 311 -8.79 -15.94 -0.04
N GLU A 312 -8.88 -15.37 -1.24
CA GLU A 312 -7.79 -15.40 -2.24
C GLU A 312 -6.58 -14.57 -1.81
N VAL A 313 -6.82 -13.49 -1.05
CA VAL A 313 -5.79 -12.56 -0.58
C VAL A 313 -5.37 -12.89 0.85
N ILE A 314 -6.34 -13.10 1.73
CA ILE A 314 -6.14 -13.44 3.16
C ILE A 314 -6.93 -14.71 3.44
N PRO A 315 -6.31 -15.90 3.35
CA PRO A 315 -7.01 -17.17 3.33
C PRO A 315 -7.70 -17.57 4.65
N ASN A 316 -7.26 -17.03 5.78
CA ASN A 316 -7.76 -17.43 7.10
C ASN A 316 -7.54 -16.35 8.18
N ALA A 317 -8.04 -16.62 9.38
CA ALA A 317 -7.95 -15.70 10.51
C ALA A 317 -6.51 -15.50 11.02
N ASP A 318 -5.64 -16.50 10.90
CA ASP A 318 -4.24 -16.41 11.33
C ASP A 318 -3.47 -15.44 10.42
N GLU A 319 -3.72 -15.46 9.12
CA GLU A 319 -3.15 -14.49 8.18
C GLU A 319 -3.71 -13.07 8.42
N ALA A 320 -4.99 -12.94 8.74
CA ALA A 320 -5.56 -11.66 9.14
C ALA A 320 -4.94 -11.14 10.45
N HIS A 321 -4.62 -12.02 11.39
CA HIS A 321 -3.86 -11.69 12.60
C HIS A 321 -2.43 -11.26 12.23
N GLY A 322 -1.77 -11.96 11.32
CA GLY A 322 -0.44 -11.63 10.81
C GLY A 322 -0.35 -10.19 10.28
N LEU A 323 -1.37 -9.74 9.52
CA LEU A 323 -1.43 -8.34 9.05
C LEU A 323 -1.45 -7.32 10.21
N LEU A 324 -2.04 -7.65 11.35
CA LEU A 324 -2.01 -6.79 12.54
C LEU A 324 -0.62 -6.78 13.20
N LEU A 325 0.14 -7.87 13.12
CA LEU A 325 1.51 -7.93 13.64
C LEU A 325 2.44 -7.04 12.81
N ASP A 326 2.19 -6.88 11.53
CA ASP A 326 2.94 -5.97 10.65
C ASP A 326 2.64 -4.49 10.89
N CYS A 327 1.65 -4.19 11.76
CA CYS A 327 1.23 -2.82 12.04
C CYS A 327 1.69 -2.34 13.41
N THR A 328 2.39 -1.22 13.45
CA THR A 328 2.56 -0.43 14.67
C THR A 328 1.57 0.73 14.66
N PHE A 329 0.50 0.62 15.45
CA PHE A 329 -0.48 1.69 15.57
C PHE A 329 0.13 2.93 16.22
N ALA A 330 -0.06 4.10 15.61
CA ALA A 330 0.44 5.35 16.14
C ALA A 330 -0.29 5.77 17.43
N GLY A 331 -1.58 5.48 17.49
CA GLY A 331 -2.42 5.92 18.60
C GLY A 331 -2.47 7.44 18.76
N TYR A 332 -3.07 7.93 19.85
CA TYR A 332 -3.13 9.36 20.12
C TYR A 332 -1.74 9.98 20.37
N PRO A 333 -0.88 9.39 21.22
CA PRO A 333 0.47 9.96 21.46
C PRO A 333 1.34 10.01 20.22
N GLY A 334 1.25 9.00 19.35
CA GLY A 334 1.98 8.97 18.08
C GLY A 334 1.52 10.07 17.14
N ASN A 335 0.20 10.32 17.05
CA ASN A 335 -0.33 11.42 16.25
C ASN A 335 0.10 12.79 16.75
N VAL A 336 0.11 13.01 18.07
CA VAL A 336 0.65 14.23 18.66
C VAL A 336 2.11 14.42 18.25
N SER A 337 2.93 13.37 18.39
CA SER A 337 4.34 13.42 17.98
C SER A 337 4.51 13.66 16.48
N PHE A 338 3.65 13.05 15.66
CA PHE A 338 3.71 13.17 14.20
C PHE A 338 3.38 14.58 13.71
N PHE A 339 2.32 15.21 14.24
CA PHE A 339 1.84 16.50 13.75
C PHE A 339 2.41 17.73 14.47
N GLU A 340 2.79 17.62 15.75
CA GLU A 340 3.14 18.79 16.56
C GLU A 340 4.63 18.94 16.84
N LYS A 341 5.41 17.87 16.76
CA LYS A 341 6.81 17.89 17.13
C LYS A 341 7.69 18.38 16.01
N GLN A 342 8.09 19.65 16.03
CA GLN A 342 9.06 20.23 15.09
C GLN A 342 10.41 19.49 15.13
N GLY A 343 11.02 19.32 13.95
CA GLY A 343 12.31 18.65 13.81
C GLY A 343 12.25 17.13 14.06
N ASN A 344 11.07 16.53 14.10
CA ASN A 344 10.90 15.09 14.17
C ASN A 344 11.20 14.47 12.79
N LEU A 345 12.28 13.69 12.68
CA LEU A 345 12.67 13.01 11.43
C LEU A 345 11.61 12.02 10.93
N HIS A 346 10.71 11.58 11.80
CA HIS A 346 9.56 10.73 11.48
C HIS A 346 8.24 11.49 11.67
N GLY A 347 8.24 12.81 11.55
CA GLY A 347 7.07 13.66 11.68
C GLY A 347 6.52 14.14 10.34
N PHE A 348 5.38 14.82 10.40
CA PHE A 348 4.67 15.34 9.25
C PHE A 348 5.54 16.17 8.29
N GLU A 349 6.35 17.11 8.84
CA GLU A 349 7.20 18.00 8.04
C GLU A 349 8.25 17.23 7.23
N ALA A 350 8.90 16.21 7.84
CA ALA A 350 9.89 15.39 7.17
C ALA A 350 9.26 14.56 6.04
N PHE A 351 8.10 13.94 6.30
CA PHE A 351 7.37 13.18 5.29
C PHE A 351 6.83 14.06 4.17
N GLN A 352 6.37 15.28 4.50
CA GLN A 352 5.92 16.24 3.49
C GLN A 352 7.07 16.65 2.57
N THR A 353 8.24 16.95 3.12
CA THR A 353 9.43 17.29 2.33
C THR A 353 9.80 16.14 1.40
N ALA A 354 9.97 14.94 1.94
CA ALA A 354 10.33 13.77 1.14
C ALA A 354 9.27 13.40 0.08
N ALA A 355 7.98 13.65 0.35
CA ALA A 355 6.91 13.40 -0.61
C ALA A 355 6.86 14.42 -1.75
N LEU A 356 7.34 15.63 -1.53
CA LEU A 356 7.41 16.68 -2.56
C LEU A 356 8.67 16.57 -3.43
N GLU A 357 9.67 15.80 -2.98
CA GLU A 357 10.90 15.53 -3.73
C GLU A 357 10.79 14.30 -4.65
N LEU A 358 9.75 13.49 -4.47
CA LEU A 358 9.48 12.28 -5.26
C LEU A 358 8.82 12.62 -6.59
#